data_10c194e4dd85ec54773cc34e70c46189
#
_entry.id   10c194e4dd85ec54773cc34e70c46189
#
_cell.length_a   1.000
_cell.length_b   1.000
_cell.length_c   1.000
_cell.angle_alpha   90.00
_cell.angle_beta   90.00
_cell.angle_gamma   90.00
#
_symmetry.space_group_name_H-M   'P 1'
#
loop_
_entity.id
_entity.type
_entity.pdbx_description
1 polymer ?
#
loop_
_entity_poly.entity_id
_entity_poly.type
_entity_poly.pdbx_seq_one_letter_code
_entity_poly.pdbx_strand_id
1 'polypeptide(L)'
;MASTEPNIQFLLHAWHEFVYKVYTWADEVGMVFNTGKFELIMFWHESEKAPDILYMGPDGGPIEEKSCLRDLGVRISSDLTFNTQVEMTVESGRNMAGWALRTFRRRGRHLMLTTL
;
A
#
# COMPACT_ATOMS: atom_id res chain seq x y z
N MET A 1 19.77 -33.17 -10.87
CA MET A 1 19.40 -32.27 -9.75
C MET A 1 17.99 -31.80 -9.96
N ALA A 2 17.05 -32.25 -9.17
CA ALA A 2 15.70 -31.72 -9.19
C ALA A 2 15.75 -30.31 -8.60
N SER A 3 15.50 -29.30 -9.42
CA SER A 3 15.28 -27.94 -8.96
C SER A 3 14.04 -27.97 -8.08
N THR A 4 14.21 -27.73 -6.79
CA THR A 4 13.15 -27.52 -5.83
C THR A 4 12.56 -26.11 -6.04
N GLU A 5 12.06 -25.84 -7.24
CA GLU A 5 11.19 -24.67 -7.39
C GLU A 5 9.89 -25.02 -6.68
N PRO A 6 9.48 -24.23 -5.70
CA PRO A 6 8.20 -24.44 -5.07
C PRO A 6 7.16 -24.41 -6.19
N ASN A 7 6.38 -25.47 -6.29
CA ASN A 7 5.33 -25.56 -7.30
C ASN A 7 4.36 -24.40 -7.05
N ILE A 8 4.40 -23.39 -7.91
CA ILE A 8 3.57 -22.17 -7.81
C ILE A 8 2.09 -22.55 -7.65
N GLN A 9 1.65 -23.61 -8.32
CA GLN A 9 0.29 -24.12 -8.20
C GLN A 9 -0.05 -24.58 -6.77
N PHE A 10 0.89 -25.22 -6.10
CA PHE A 10 0.71 -25.65 -4.71
C PHE A 10 0.61 -24.42 -3.77
N LEU A 11 1.49 -23.43 -3.95
CA LEU A 11 1.48 -22.22 -3.14
C LEU A 11 0.19 -21.41 -3.33
N LEU A 12 -0.29 -21.33 -4.56
CA LEU A 12 -1.56 -20.69 -4.88
C LEU A 12 -2.74 -21.38 -4.26
N HIS A 13 -2.77 -22.71 -4.33
CA HIS A 13 -3.83 -23.49 -3.72
C HIS A 13 -3.84 -23.29 -2.19
N ALA A 14 -2.67 -23.35 -1.55
CA ALA A 14 -2.54 -23.13 -0.11
C ALA A 14 -2.97 -21.70 0.29
N TRP A 15 -2.63 -20.70 -0.54
CA TRP A 15 -3.05 -19.33 -0.33
C TRP A 15 -4.58 -19.17 -0.42
N HIS A 16 -5.19 -19.70 -1.47
CA HIS A 16 -6.65 -19.63 -1.64
C HIS A 16 -7.39 -20.33 -0.49
N GLU A 17 -6.89 -21.48 -0.05
CA GLU A 17 -7.45 -22.20 1.10
C GLU A 17 -7.33 -21.37 2.38
N PHE A 18 -6.20 -20.74 2.63
CA PHE A 18 -6.00 -19.88 3.78
C PHE A 18 -6.94 -18.68 3.77
N VAL A 19 -7.02 -17.97 2.67
CA VAL A 19 -7.89 -16.79 2.51
C VAL A 19 -9.36 -17.17 2.68
N TYR A 20 -9.78 -18.30 2.12
CA TYR A 20 -11.12 -18.82 2.29
C TYR A 20 -11.46 -19.10 3.77
N LYS A 21 -10.52 -19.68 4.52
CA LYS A 21 -10.67 -19.89 5.96
C LYS A 21 -10.83 -18.57 6.73
N VAL A 22 -10.09 -17.54 6.35
CA VAL A 22 -10.21 -16.21 6.96
C VAL A 22 -11.59 -15.59 6.69
N TYR A 23 -12.10 -15.72 5.47
CA TYR A 23 -13.42 -15.20 5.13
C TYR A 23 -14.53 -15.94 5.86
N THR A 24 -14.43 -17.27 5.93
CA THR A 24 -15.39 -18.09 6.67
C THR A 24 -15.40 -17.75 8.17
N TRP A 25 -14.23 -17.62 8.77
CA TRP A 25 -14.09 -17.22 10.16
C TRP A 25 -14.72 -15.84 10.42
N ALA A 26 -14.47 -14.87 9.55
CA ALA A 26 -15.06 -13.54 9.70
C ALA A 26 -16.58 -13.56 9.64
N ASP A 27 -17.16 -14.37 8.77
CA ASP A 27 -18.61 -14.58 8.68
C ASP A 27 -19.17 -15.23 9.96
N GLU A 28 -18.50 -16.24 10.48
CA GLU A 28 -18.87 -16.93 11.72
C GLU A 28 -18.89 -15.99 12.94
N VAL A 29 -17.95 -15.06 13.03
CA VAL A 29 -17.87 -14.08 14.13
C VAL A 29 -18.66 -12.79 13.87
N GLY A 30 -19.35 -12.70 12.76
CA GLY A 30 -20.16 -11.54 12.38
C GLY A 30 -19.36 -10.31 11.97
N MET A 31 -18.12 -10.49 11.51
CA MET A 31 -17.29 -9.41 10.97
C MET A 31 -17.54 -9.23 9.47
N VAL A 32 -17.78 -8.00 9.06
CA VAL A 32 -18.00 -7.65 7.67
C VAL A 32 -16.75 -6.98 7.11
N PHE A 33 -16.19 -7.54 6.03
CA PHE A 33 -15.09 -6.90 5.30
C PHE A 33 -15.59 -5.74 4.44
N ASN A 34 -14.84 -4.67 4.43
CA ASN A 34 -15.05 -3.60 3.46
C ASN A 34 -14.37 -3.96 2.14
N THR A 35 -15.13 -4.52 1.21
CA THR A 35 -14.64 -5.01 -0.09
C THR A 35 -14.00 -3.92 -0.94
N GLY A 36 -14.44 -2.68 -0.79
CA GLY A 36 -13.84 -1.53 -1.49
C GLY A 36 -12.45 -1.12 -1.02
N LYS A 37 -11.96 -1.73 0.07
CA LYS A 37 -10.61 -1.49 0.61
C LYS A 37 -9.63 -2.61 0.33
N PHE A 38 -10.06 -3.65 -0.36
CA PHE A 38 -9.15 -4.71 -0.78
C PHE A 38 -8.31 -4.23 -1.96
N GLU A 39 -7.01 -4.31 -1.79
CA GLU A 39 -6.03 -3.98 -2.81
C GLU A 39 -5.00 -5.10 -2.87
N LEU A 40 -4.56 -5.44 -4.06
CA LEU A 40 -3.57 -6.46 -4.32
C LEU A 40 -2.32 -5.85 -4.91
N ILE A 41 -1.18 -6.17 -4.34
CA ILE A 41 0.12 -5.87 -4.93
C ILE A 41 0.92 -7.16 -5.04
N MET A 42 1.53 -7.38 -6.19
CA MET A 42 2.38 -8.53 -6.44
C MET A 42 3.83 -8.08 -6.63
N PHE A 43 4.76 -8.80 -6.02
CA PHE A 43 6.19 -8.55 -6.12
C PHE A 43 6.82 -9.62 -6.98
N TRP A 44 7.50 -9.20 -8.04
CA TRP A 44 8.15 -10.09 -9.01
C TRP A 44 9.60 -9.72 -9.20
N HIS A 45 10.39 -10.72 -9.51
CA HIS A 45 11.72 -10.50 -10.04
C HIS A 45 11.59 -10.15 -11.54
N GLU A 46 12.36 -9.18 -12.03
CA GLU A 46 12.26 -8.69 -13.42
C GLU A 46 12.45 -9.79 -14.48
N SER A 47 13.15 -10.87 -14.13
CA SER A 47 13.39 -12.03 -15.02
C SER A 47 12.22 -13.02 -15.07
N GLU A 48 11.23 -12.88 -14.22
CA GLU A 48 10.10 -13.80 -14.13
C GLU A 48 8.83 -13.17 -14.65
N LYS A 49 8.06 -13.91 -15.43
CA LYS A 49 6.75 -13.47 -15.87
C LYS A 49 5.75 -13.67 -14.73
N ALA A 50 5.08 -12.60 -14.35
CA ALA A 50 3.98 -12.67 -13.40
C ALA A 50 2.95 -13.71 -13.86
N PRO A 51 2.55 -14.68 -13.01
CA PRO A 51 1.43 -15.54 -13.35
C PRO A 51 0.15 -14.72 -13.44
N ASP A 52 -0.66 -15.04 -14.42
CA ASP A 52 -1.99 -14.47 -14.59
C ASP A 52 -2.94 -15.14 -13.58
N ILE A 53 -3.04 -14.57 -12.40
CA ILE A 53 -3.81 -15.13 -11.29
C ILE A 53 -4.86 -14.14 -10.88
N LEU A 54 -6.10 -14.62 -10.85
CA LEU A 54 -7.23 -13.86 -10.34
C LEU A 54 -7.42 -14.14 -8.86
N TYR A 55 -7.31 -13.10 -8.04
CA TYR A 55 -7.61 -13.17 -6.62
C TYR A 55 -9.01 -12.64 -6.36
N MET A 56 -9.78 -13.41 -5.59
CA MET A 56 -11.17 -13.08 -5.27
C MET A 56 -11.29 -12.52 -3.86
N GLY A 57 -12.09 -11.46 -3.74
CA GLY A 57 -12.47 -10.89 -2.45
C GLY A 57 -13.54 -11.73 -1.72
N PRO A 58 -13.92 -11.34 -0.50
CA PRO A 58 -14.91 -12.06 0.30
C PRO A 58 -16.32 -12.02 -0.29
N ASP A 59 -16.59 -11.09 -1.18
CA ASP A 59 -17.85 -10.96 -1.94
C ASP A 59 -17.88 -11.79 -3.23
N GLY A 60 -16.79 -12.52 -3.54
CA GLY A 60 -16.63 -13.26 -4.79
C GLY A 60 -16.28 -12.39 -6.01
N GLY A 61 -16.07 -11.08 -5.81
CA GLY A 61 -15.57 -10.19 -6.85
C GLY A 61 -14.04 -10.22 -6.96
N PRO A 62 -13.47 -9.91 -8.14
CA PRO A 62 -12.02 -9.86 -8.31
C PRO A 62 -11.41 -8.70 -7.53
N ILE A 63 -10.23 -8.92 -6.93
CA ILE A 63 -9.44 -7.87 -6.32
C ILE A 63 -8.54 -7.25 -7.39
N GLU A 64 -8.59 -5.93 -7.52
CA GLU A 64 -7.78 -5.20 -8.48
C GLU A 64 -6.31 -5.20 -8.09
N GLU A 65 -5.44 -5.58 -9.01
CA GLU A 65 -3.99 -5.47 -8.85
C GLU A 65 -3.53 -4.04 -9.06
N LYS A 66 -2.69 -3.55 -8.15
CA LYS A 66 -2.08 -2.23 -8.22
C LYS A 66 -0.56 -2.32 -8.24
N SER A 67 0.07 -1.43 -8.99
CA SER A 67 1.53 -1.29 -9.00
C SER A 67 2.07 -0.53 -7.79
N CYS A 68 1.21 0.21 -7.12
CA CYS A 68 1.55 0.95 -5.90
C CYS A 68 0.32 1.03 -4.99
N LEU A 69 0.51 0.74 -3.73
CA LEU A 69 -0.53 0.90 -2.72
C LEU A 69 0.01 1.63 -1.47
N ARG A 70 -0.91 2.10 -0.65
CA ARG A 70 -0.59 2.74 0.62
C ARG A 70 -0.95 1.81 1.78
N ASP A 71 0.05 1.40 2.55
CA ASP A 71 -0.12 0.59 3.75
C ASP A 71 0.36 1.36 4.98
N LEU A 72 -0.55 1.60 5.92
CA LEU A 72 -0.30 2.34 7.18
C LEU A 72 0.44 3.68 6.96
N GLY A 73 0.14 4.37 5.88
CA GLY A 73 0.75 5.65 5.54
C GLY A 73 2.03 5.57 4.71
N VAL A 74 2.57 4.38 4.48
CA VAL A 74 3.74 4.14 3.64
C VAL A 74 3.30 3.67 2.25
N ARG A 75 3.89 4.22 1.20
CA ARG A 75 3.66 3.75 -0.16
C ARG A 75 4.62 2.62 -0.51
N ILE A 76 4.03 1.52 -0.96
CA ILE A 76 4.74 0.32 -1.39
C ILE A 76 4.53 0.17 -2.88
N SER A 77 5.61 0.03 -3.62
CA SER A 77 5.60 -0.20 -5.07
C SER A 77 5.94 -1.65 -5.40
N SER A 78 5.38 -2.17 -6.49
CA SER A 78 5.59 -3.57 -6.92
C SER A 78 7.05 -3.91 -7.26
N ASP A 79 7.84 -2.91 -7.60
CA ASP A 79 9.29 -3.02 -7.84
C ASP A 79 10.14 -2.98 -6.56
N LEU A 80 9.50 -2.87 -5.38
CA LEU A 80 10.14 -2.73 -4.07
C LEU A 80 11.05 -1.50 -3.94
N THR A 81 10.88 -0.49 -4.78
CA THR A 81 11.57 0.79 -4.62
C THR A 81 10.78 1.73 -3.71
N PHE A 82 11.47 2.58 -2.98
CA PHE A 82 10.84 3.61 -2.16
C PHE A 82 10.81 4.99 -2.84
N ASN A 83 11.08 5.05 -4.13
CA ASN A 83 11.16 6.31 -4.88
C ASN A 83 9.88 7.14 -4.72
N THR A 84 8.73 6.55 -4.95
CA THR A 84 7.43 7.23 -4.80
C THR A 84 7.20 7.73 -3.37
N GLN A 85 7.56 6.93 -2.37
CA GLN A 85 7.44 7.33 -0.96
C GLN A 85 8.36 8.50 -0.63
N VAL A 86 9.62 8.47 -1.10
CA VAL A 86 10.61 9.53 -0.89
C VAL A 86 10.16 10.83 -1.55
N GLU A 87 9.73 10.79 -2.80
CA GLU A 87 9.22 11.96 -3.53
C GLU A 87 8.05 12.62 -2.80
N MET A 88 7.06 11.85 -2.37
CA MET A 88 5.91 12.37 -1.64
C MET A 88 6.28 12.93 -0.27
N THR A 89 7.22 12.29 0.43
CA THR A 89 7.71 12.77 1.73
C THR A 89 8.44 14.09 1.58
N VAL A 90 9.30 14.21 0.56
CA VAL A 90 10.02 15.45 0.24
C VAL A 90 9.05 16.58 -0.14
N GLU A 91 8.07 16.30 -0.99
CA GLU A 91 7.06 17.27 -1.39
C GLU A 91 6.23 17.75 -0.19
N SER A 92 5.78 16.83 0.65
CA SER A 92 5.06 17.15 1.88
C SER A 92 5.91 18.00 2.83
N GLY A 93 7.19 17.66 3.00
CA GLY A 93 8.13 18.42 3.81
C GLY A 93 8.35 19.83 3.27
N ARG A 94 8.50 20.00 1.96
CA ARG A 94 8.61 21.32 1.30
C ARG A 94 7.36 22.17 1.52
N ASN A 95 6.19 21.58 1.36
CA ASN A 95 4.92 22.27 1.57
C ASN A 95 4.77 22.73 3.03
N MET A 96 5.11 21.87 3.99
CA MET A 96 5.08 22.19 5.41
C MET A 96 6.08 23.31 5.77
N ALA A 97 7.32 23.21 5.28
CA ALA A 97 8.34 24.23 5.48
C ALA A 97 7.92 25.58 4.86
N GLY A 98 7.35 25.57 3.68
CA GLY A 98 6.84 26.78 3.01
C GLY A 98 5.68 27.43 3.79
N TRP A 99 4.80 26.61 4.36
CA TRP A 99 3.73 27.08 5.22
C TRP A 99 4.29 27.71 6.51
N ALA A 100 5.20 27.02 7.20
CA ALA A 100 5.83 27.49 8.42
C ALA A 100 6.56 28.81 8.20
N LEU A 101 7.41 28.91 7.18
CA LEU A 101 8.14 30.13 6.85
C LEU A 101 7.20 31.32 6.58
N ARG A 102 6.10 31.12 5.85
CA ARG A 102 5.10 32.18 5.61
C ARG A 102 4.41 32.62 6.89
N THR A 103 4.08 31.67 7.76
CA THR A 103 3.42 31.95 9.05
C THR A 103 4.34 32.73 9.98
N PHE A 104 5.60 32.31 10.14
CA PHE A 104 6.56 32.98 11.00
C PHE A 104 7.00 34.34 10.43
N ARG A 105 7.16 34.48 9.13
CA ARG A 105 7.49 35.75 8.48
C ARG A 105 6.39 36.81 8.73
N ARG A 106 5.14 36.42 8.73
CA ARG A 106 4.01 37.32 9.08
C ARG A 106 4.06 37.73 10.55
N ARG A 107 4.32 36.81 11.46
CA ARG A 107 4.42 37.10 12.90
C ARG A 107 5.65 37.97 13.25
N GLY A 108 6.79 37.72 12.62
CA GLY A 108 7.99 38.52 12.79
C GLY A 108 7.79 39.99 12.44
N ARG A 109 7.05 40.31 11.37
CA ARG A 109 6.68 41.68 11.03
C ARG A 109 5.78 42.35 12.08
N HIS A 110 4.82 41.59 12.62
CA HIS A 110 3.90 42.14 13.65
C HIS A 110 4.64 42.38 14.96
N LEU A 111 5.56 41.51 15.34
CA LEU A 111 6.38 41.66 16.54
C LEU A 111 7.38 42.84 16.41
N MET A 112 7.94 43.08 15.23
CA MET A 112 8.82 44.21 15.00
C MET A 112 8.06 45.56 15.04
N LEU A 113 6.79 45.58 14.66
CA LEU A 113 5.97 46.82 14.70
C LEU A 113 5.40 47.11 16.10
N THR A 114 5.32 46.15 16.99
CA THR A 114 4.83 46.30 18.36
C THR A 114 5.92 46.56 19.38
N THR A 115 7.19 46.40 19.03
CA THR A 115 8.37 46.67 19.88
C THR A 115 9.04 48.04 19.55
N LEU A 116 8.51 48.75 18.61
CA LEU A 116 8.84 50.19 18.34
C LEU A 116 7.74 51.06 18.89
#